data_141b904d334a3cfdea95f0c212bc4826
#
_entry.id   141b904d334a3cfdea95f0c212bc4826
#
_cell.length_a   1.000
_cell.length_b   1.000
_cell.length_c   1.000
_cell.angle_alpha   90.00
_cell.angle_beta   90.00
_cell.angle_gamma   90.00
#
_symmetry.space_group_name_H-M   'P 1'
#
loop_
_entity.id
_entity.type
_entity.pdbx_description
1 polymer ?
#
loop_
_entity_poly.entity_id
_entity_poly.type
_entity_poly.pdbx_seq_one_letter_code
_entity_poly.pdbx_strand_id
1 'polypeptide(L)'
;LDKTLTVYDNLESRAALYGIYGNEFKSRLHKLAKLLDFENLLKRTAGKLSGGQLRRIDIARALLHNPKILILDEPTTGLDPQTRKTLWNVISILRKEKNMTVFLTTHYMEEAAEADYVVIIDSGEISAEGTPLELKNTFTGDFITLYNVRSDEIEMLGKPYEKIPDAYRVSVENTEAATNLIVKYPDLFVDYEITKGKMDDVFLAVTGKKLTGGEK
;
A
#
# COMPACT_ATOMS: atom_id res chain seq x y z
N LEU A 1 -4.21 23.08 6.05
CA LEU A 1 -5.45 23.54 6.71
C LEU A 1 -5.14 24.58 7.80
N ASP A 2 -5.92 25.64 7.86
CA ASP A 2 -5.89 26.59 8.98
C ASP A 2 -6.58 25.95 10.19
N LYS A 3 -5.84 25.84 11.30
CA LYS A 3 -6.31 25.16 12.50
C LYS A 3 -7.38 25.96 13.28
N THR A 4 -7.52 27.26 12.99
CA THR A 4 -8.48 28.14 13.64
C THR A 4 -9.86 28.15 12.96
N LEU A 5 -9.91 27.79 11.67
CA LEU A 5 -11.10 27.74 10.86
C LEU A 5 -11.82 26.39 10.95
N THR A 6 -13.10 26.37 10.62
CA THR A 6 -13.81 25.10 10.47
C THR A 6 -13.34 24.34 9.22
N VAL A 7 -13.68 23.05 9.15
CA VAL A 7 -13.44 22.24 7.95
C VAL A 7 -14.11 22.87 6.73
N TYR A 8 -15.37 23.32 6.90
CA TYR A 8 -16.13 23.97 5.83
C TYR A 8 -15.40 25.21 5.32
N ASP A 9 -15.01 26.14 6.19
CA ASP A 9 -14.33 27.40 5.82
C ASP A 9 -13.00 27.14 5.11
N ASN A 10 -12.22 26.16 5.58
CA ASN A 10 -10.97 25.75 4.94
C ASN A 10 -11.19 25.26 3.50
N LEU A 11 -12.21 24.44 3.30
CA LEU A 11 -12.52 23.89 1.97
C LEU A 11 -13.14 24.94 1.05
N GLU A 12 -14.01 25.82 1.56
CA GLU A 12 -14.61 26.92 0.81
C GLU A 12 -13.54 27.90 0.33
N SER A 13 -12.66 28.34 1.23
CA SER A 13 -11.54 29.23 0.87
C SER A 13 -10.64 28.62 -0.20
N ARG A 14 -10.39 27.30 -0.11
CA ARG A 14 -9.59 26.59 -1.12
C ARG A 14 -10.30 26.48 -2.47
N ALA A 15 -11.58 26.18 -2.47
CA ALA A 15 -12.42 26.10 -3.67
C ALA A 15 -12.47 27.46 -4.40
N ALA A 16 -12.56 28.53 -3.64
CA ALA A 16 -12.57 29.90 -4.16
C ALA A 16 -11.34 30.24 -5.01
N LEU A 17 -10.16 29.71 -4.67
CA LEU A 17 -8.94 29.88 -5.47
C LEU A 17 -9.03 29.27 -6.88
N TYR A 18 -9.95 28.34 -7.07
CA TYR A 18 -10.21 27.68 -8.37
C TYR A 18 -11.49 28.22 -9.04
N GLY A 19 -12.09 29.30 -8.52
CA GLY A 19 -13.32 29.86 -9.06
C GLY A 19 -14.57 29.04 -8.76
N ILE A 20 -14.54 28.16 -7.76
CA ILE A 20 -15.63 27.26 -7.40
C ILE A 20 -16.38 27.84 -6.22
N TYR A 21 -17.63 28.29 -6.43
CA TYR A 21 -18.45 29.00 -5.46
C TYR A 21 -19.89 28.46 -5.36
N GLY A 22 -20.59 28.88 -4.34
CA GLY A 22 -22.05 28.74 -4.20
C GLY A 22 -22.52 27.28 -4.31
N ASN A 23 -23.47 27.03 -5.19
CA ASN A 23 -24.08 25.69 -5.32
C ASN A 23 -23.12 24.65 -5.90
N GLU A 24 -22.19 25.06 -6.75
CA GLU A 24 -21.17 24.17 -7.28
C GLU A 24 -20.24 23.67 -6.16
N PHE A 25 -19.74 24.58 -5.33
CA PHE A 25 -18.95 24.22 -4.16
C PHE A 25 -19.70 23.26 -3.23
N LYS A 26 -20.94 23.59 -2.86
CA LYS A 26 -21.78 22.75 -1.97
C LYS A 26 -21.98 21.35 -2.54
N SER A 27 -22.25 21.23 -3.84
CA SER A 27 -22.41 19.93 -4.50
C SER A 27 -21.12 19.10 -4.47
N ARG A 28 -19.97 19.71 -4.79
CA ARG A 28 -18.66 19.03 -4.75
C ARG A 28 -18.29 18.64 -3.32
N LEU A 29 -18.46 19.55 -2.37
CA LEU A 29 -18.19 19.30 -0.95
C LEU A 29 -19.02 18.13 -0.41
N HIS A 30 -20.32 18.08 -0.70
CA HIS A 30 -21.19 16.98 -0.25
C HIS A 30 -20.71 15.63 -0.79
N LYS A 31 -20.35 15.55 -2.08
CA LYS A 31 -19.82 14.32 -2.69
C LYS A 31 -18.52 13.87 -2.03
N LEU A 32 -17.59 14.80 -1.81
CA LEU A 32 -16.29 14.49 -1.18
C LEU A 32 -16.44 14.15 0.30
N ALA A 33 -17.31 14.85 1.03
CA ALA A 33 -17.56 14.59 2.43
C ALA A 33 -18.15 13.20 2.66
N LYS A 34 -19.05 12.75 1.78
CA LYS A 34 -19.61 11.40 1.79
C LYS A 34 -18.55 10.36 1.40
N LEU A 35 -17.79 10.60 0.32
CA LEU A 35 -16.76 9.68 -0.17
C LEU A 35 -15.66 9.44 0.87
N LEU A 36 -15.24 10.50 1.57
CA LEU A 36 -14.13 10.49 2.54
C LEU A 36 -14.64 10.40 3.99
N ASP A 37 -15.93 10.21 4.20
CA ASP A 37 -16.58 10.04 5.52
C ASP A 37 -16.19 11.14 6.53
N PHE A 38 -16.50 12.41 6.20
CA PHE A 38 -16.29 13.54 7.10
C PHE A 38 -17.46 14.54 7.15
N GLU A 39 -18.65 14.16 6.72
CA GLU A 39 -19.84 15.04 6.74
C GLU A 39 -20.11 15.62 8.14
N ASN A 40 -19.95 14.79 9.17
CA ASN A 40 -20.14 15.17 10.58
C ASN A 40 -19.04 16.09 11.13
N LEU A 41 -17.96 16.31 10.37
CA LEU A 41 -16.82 17.12 10.78
C LEU A 41 -16.86 18.54 10.20
N LEU A 42 -17.72 18.84 9.25
CA LEU A 42 -17.76 20.09 8.49
C LEU A 42 -17.78 21.36 9.39
N LYS A 43 -18.51 21.29 10.49
CA LYS A 43 -18.64 22.41 11.46
C LYS A 43 -17.54 22.40 12.54
N ARG A 44 -16.69 21.39 12.58
CA ARG A 44 -15.59 21.32 13.57
C ARG A 44 -14.42 22.17 13.13
N THR A 45 -13.77 22.79 14.09
CA THR A 45 -12.49 23.49 13.87
C THR A 45 -11.39 22.49 13.54
N ALA A 46 -10.60 22.74 12.49
CA ALA A 46 -9.58 21.81 12.02
C ALA A 46 -8.54 21.43 13.12
N GLY A 47 -8.21 22.37 14.00
CA GLY A 47 -7.28 22.11 15.12
C GLY A 47 -7.79 21.12 16.18
N LYS A 48 -9.07 20.73 16.16
CA LYS A 48 -9.68 19.75 17.10
C LYS A 48 -9.87 18.36 16.47
N LEU A 49 -9.29 18.11 15.31
CA LEU A 49 -9.40 16.84 14.58
C LEU A 49 -8.22 15.92 14.85
N SER A 50 -8.47 14.62 14.79
CA SER A 50 -7.41 13.62 14.81
C SER A 50 -6.57 13.67 13.52
N GLY A 51 -5.36 13.10 13.54
CA GLY A 51 -4.49 13.05 12.36
C GLY A 51 -5.17 12.40 11.15
N GLY A 52 -5.87 11.28 11.34
CA GLY A 52 -6.61 10.61 10.28
C GLY A 52 -7.78 11.42 9.74
N GLN A 53 -8.48 12.17 10.60
CA GLN A 53 -9.53 13.10 10.17
C GLN A 53 -8.95 14.24 9.34
N LEU A 54 -7.85 14.85 9.80
CA LEU A 54 -7.14 15.89 9.04
C LEU A 54 -6.68 15.38 7.68
N ARG A 55 -6.13 14.18 7.61
CA ARG A 55 -5.63 13.58 6.36
C ARG A 55 -6.75 13.42 5.32
N ARG A 56 -7.92 12.91 5.74
CA ARG A 56 -9.10 12.80 4.85
C ARG A 56 -9.54 14.16 4.30
N ILE A 57 -9.51 15.21 5.11
CA ILE A 57 -9.87 16.56 4.71
C ILE A 57 -8.82 17.18 3.79
N ASP A 58 -7.52 16.92 4.01
CA ASP A 58 -6.45 17.37 3.11
C ASP A 58 -6.58 16.74 1.72
N ILE A 59 -6.96 15.47 1.65
CA ILE A 59 -7.26 14.80 0.38
C ILE A 59 -8.51 15.41 -0.26
N ALA A 60 -9.59 15.64 0.50
CA ALA A 60 -10.76 16.34 -0.01
C ALA A 60 -10.40 17.72 -0.60
N ARG A 61 -9.54 18.46 0.08
CA ARG A 61 -9.04 19.76 -0.36
C ARG A 61 -8.30 19.67 -1.70
N ALA A 62 -7.50 18.62 -1.89
CA ALA A 62 -6.79 18.38 -3.14
C ALA A 62 -7.73 17.97 -4.29
N LEU A 63 -8.89 17.37 -3.97
CA LEU A 63 -9.87 16.89 -4.95
C LEU A 63 -10.94 17.91 -5.36
N LEU A 64 -11.07 19.03 -4.66
CA LEU A 64 -12.14 20.02 -4.89
C LEU A 64 -12.22 20.53 -6.35
N HIS A 65 -11.06 20.73 -6.99
CA HIS A 65 -10.98 21.22 -8.36
C HIS A 65 -10.95 20.12 -9.43
N ASN A 66 -11.22 18.85 -9.02
CA ASN A 66 -11.26 17.68 -9.89
C ASN A 66 -9.98 17.50 -10.73
N PRO A 67 -8.82 17.34 -10.10
CA PRO A 67 -7.54 17.23 -10.80
C PRO A 67 -7.47 15.93 -11.61
N LYS A 68 -6.64 15.94 -12.67
CA LYS A 68 -6.29 14.70 -13.41
C LYS A 68 -5.18 13.91 -12.72
N ILE A 69 -4.34 14.58 -11.95
CA ILE A 69 -3.21 13.99 -11.22
C ILE A 69 -3.32 14.38 -9.76
N LEU A 70 -3.26 13.40 -8.88
CA LEU A 70 -3.24 13.56 -7.43
C LEU A 70 -1.88 13.08 -6.90
N ILE A 71 -1.16 13.95 -6.20
CA ILE A 71 0.13 13.62 -5.59
C ILE A 71 -0.06 13.55 -4.07
N LEU A 72 0.32 12.43 -3.49
CA LEU A 72 0.19 12.13 -2.06
C LEU A 72 1.55 11.71 -1.50
N ASP A 73 2.04 12.45 -0.54
CA ASP A 73 3.27 12.11 0.17
C ASP A 73 2.93 11.38 1.46
N GLU A 74 3.31 10.10 1.55
CA GLU A 74 3.05 9.19 2.66
C GLU A 74 1.62 9.30 3.23
N PRO A 75 0.57 9.07 2.41
CA PRO A 75 -0.81 9.41 2.79
C PRO A 75 -1.35 8.65 3.99
N THR A 76 -0.75 7.52 4.34
CA THR A 76 -1.25 6.59 5.36
C THR A 76 -0.39 6.53 6.62
N THR A 77 0.74 7.23 6.65
CA THR A 77 1.63 7.26 7.81
C THR A 77 0.92 7.78 9.05
N GLY A 78 1.03 7.03 10.14
CA GLY A 78 0.40 7.37 11.43
C GLY A 78 -1.12 7.15 11.49
N LEU A 79 -1.72 6.51 10.47
CA LEU A 79 -3.13 6.13 10.48
C LEU A 79 -3.33 4.74 11.09
N ASP A 80 -4.45 4.59 11.79
CA ASP A 80 -4.91 3.27 12.22
C ASP A 80 -5.31 2.39 11.03
N PRO A 81 -5.31 1.06 11.16
CA PRO A 81 -5.57 0.14 10.03
C PRO A 81 -6.92 0.37 9.34
N GLN A 82 -7.97 0.73 10.09
CA GLN A 82 -9.30 0.97 9.54
C GLN A 82 -9.32 2.25 8.69
N THR A 83 -8.72 3.32 9.17
CA THR A 83 -8.60 4.60 8.44
C THR A 83 -7.75 4.42 7.18
N ARG A 84 -6.65 3.64 7.25
CA ARG A 84 -5.81 3.29 6.10
C ARG A 84 -6.62 2.56 5.02
N LYS A 85 -7.37 1.53 5.40
CA LYS A 85 -8.23 0.78 4.47
C LYS A 85 -9.28 1.67 3.80
N THR A 86 -9.90 2.57 4.56
CA THR A 86 -10.87 3.54 4.03
C THR A 86 -10.22 4.44 2.97
N LEU A 87 -9.03 4.95 3.25
CA LEU A 87 -8.28 5.80 2.31
C LEU A 87 -7.94 5.06 1.02
N TRP A 88 -7.48 3.80 1.12
CA TRP A 88 -7.18 2.97 -0.05
C TRP A 88 -8.41 2.70 -0.91
N ASN A 89 -9.57 2.46 -0.30
CA ASN A 89 -10.82 2.33 -1.03
C ASN A 89 -11.14 3.61 -1.85
N VAL A 90 -10.94 4.79 -1.23
CA VAL A 90 -11.14 6.06 -1.93
C VAL A 90 -10.16 6.23 -3.10
N ILE A 91 -8.87 5.95 -2.90
CA ILE A 91 -7.87 6.01 -3.97
C ILE A 91 -8.25 5.06 -5.12
N SER A 92 -8.70 3.86 -4.82
CA SER A 92 -9.15 2.88 -5.82
C SER A 92 -10.36 3.39 -6.62
N ILE A 93 -11.34 4.01 -5.97
CA ILE A 93 -12.50 4.63 -6.62
C ILE A 93 -12.05 5.78 -7.55
N LEU A 94 -11.16 6.65 -7.06
CA LEU A 94 -10.65 7.77 -7.86
C LEU A 94 -9.90 7.31 -9.12
N ARG A 95 -9.09 6.26 -9.00
CA ARG A 95 -8.40 5.63 -10.13
C ARG A 95 -9.39 5.07 -11.14
N LYS A 96 -10.29 4.20 -10.69
CA LYS A 96 -11.16 3.39 -11.58
C LYS A 96 -12.31 4.20 -12.18
N GLU A 97 -12.98 5.02 -11.35
CA GLU A 97 -14.20 5.73 -11.77
C GLU A 97 -13.93 7.12 -12.34
N LYS A 98 -12.84 7.77 -11.92
CA LYS A 98 -12.48 9.13 -12.34
C LYS A 98 -11.34 9.17 -13.34
N ASN A 99 -10.78 8.02 -13.69
CA ASN A 99 -9.61 7.92 -14.57
C ASN A 99 -8.47 8.86 -14.13
N MET A 100 -8.26 8.95 -12.80
CA MET A 100 -7.32 9.85 -12.16
C MET A 100 -5.97 9.15 -12.02
N THR A 101 -4.90 9.81 -12.41
CA THR A 101 -3.55 9.34 -12.08
C THR A 101 -3.24 9.70 -10.63
N VAL A 102 -2.93 8.69 -9.81
CA VAL A 102 -2.51 8.90 -8.42
C VAL A 102 -1.04 8.54 -8.30
N PHE A 103 -0.23 9.53 -7.96
CA PHE A 103 1.17 9.35 -7.61
C PHE A 103 1.30 9.45 -6.10
N LEU A 104 1.86 8.42 -5.46
CA LEU A 104 2.04 8.42 -4.01
C LEU A 104 3.43 7.91 -3.62
N THR A 105 3.96 8.43 -2.52
CA THR A 105 5.10 7.83 -1.84
C THR A 105 4.62 6.99 -0.67
N THR A 106 5.29 5.88 -0.41
CA THR A 106 5.00 5.02 0.74
C THR A 106 6.24 4.21 1.14
N HIS A 107 6.32 3.85 2.39
CA HIS A 107 7.25 2.86 2.92
C HIS A 107 6.53 1.56 3.35
N TYR A 108 5.22 1.45 3.07
CA TYR A 108 4.43 0.25 3.31
C TYR A 108 4.37 -0.59 2.04
N MET A 109 4.97 -1.76 2.09
CA MET A 109 5.07 -2.63 0.91
C MET A 109 3.74 -3.22 0.47
N GLU A 110 2.79 -3.39 1.39
CA GLU A 110 1.42 -3.77 1.03
C GLU A 110 0.75 -2.72 0.13
N GLU A 111 1.06 -1.44 0.33
CA GLU A 111 0.55 -0.35 -0.51
C GLU A 111 1.19 -0.36 -1.90
N ALA A 112 2.50 -0.59 -1.96
CA ALA A 112 3.19 -0.75 -3.23
C ALA A 112 2.67 -1.96 -4.04
N ALA A 113 2.24 -3.03 -3.35
CA ALA A 113 1.67 -4.21 -4.00
C ALA A 113 0.33 -3.95 -4.71
N GLU A 114 -0.41 -2.91 -4.31
CA GLU A 114 -1.70 -2.50 -4.89
C GLU A 114 -1.57 -1.46 -6.02
N ALA A 115 -0.35 -0.97 -6.29
CA ALA A 115 -0.10 0.01 -7.34
C ALA A 115 -0.13 -0.63 -8.74
N ASP A 116 -0.37 0.19 -9.77
CA ASP A 116 -0.24 -0.25 -11.18
C ASP A 116 1.23 -0.29 -11.59
N TYR A 117 2.04 0.60 -11.01
CA TYR A 117 3.47 0.72 -11.29
C TYR A 117 4.21 1.21 -10.05
N VAL A 118 5.40 0.67 -9.81
CA VAL A 118 6.23 0.97 -8.64
C VAL A 118 7.60 1.43 -9.10
N VAL A 119 8.13 2.45 -8.44
CA VAL A 119 9.52 2.90 -8.57
C VAL A 119 10.17 2.80 -7.20
N ILE A 120 11.23 2.00 -7.09
CA ILE A 120 12.03 1.86 -5.87
C ILE A 120 13.22 2.81 -5.97
N ILE A 121 13.29 3.75 -5.02
CA ILE A 121 14.37 4.72 -4.93
C ILE A 121 15.23 4.40 -3.71
N ASP A 122 16.52 4.25 -3.90
CA ASP A 122 17.49 4.15 -2.83
C ASP A 122 18.66 5.11 -3.06
N SER A 123 19.07 5.81 -2.01
CA SER A 123 20.21 6.75 -2.03
C SER A 123 20.13 7.82 -3.14
N GLY A 124 18.90 8.20 -3.54
CA GLY A 124 18.62 9.22 -4.55
C GLY A 124 18.62 8.71 -5.99
N GLU A 125 18.80 7.40 -6.21
CA GLU A 125 18.78 6.76 -7.52
C GLU A 125 17.61 5.77 -7.65
N ILE A 126 17.13 5.56 -8.88
CA ILE A 126 16.14 4.52 -9.18
C ILE A 126 16.86 3.17 -9.19
N SER A 127 16.55 2.34 -8.21
CA SER A 127 17.16 1.01 -8.05
C SER A 127 16.37 -0.08 -8.80
N ALA A 128 15.05 0.06 -8.90
CA ALA A 128 14.20 -0.80 -9.72
C ALA A 128 12.87 -0.11 -10.02
N GLU A 129 12.24 -0.50 -11.12
CA GLU A 129 10.91 -0.02 -11.49
C GLU A 129 10.15 -1.08 -12.32
N GLY A 130 8.83 -1.05 -12.25
CA GLY A 130 7.95 -1.98 -12.97
C GLY A 130 6.61 -2.18 -12.28
N THR A 131 5.79 -3.07 -12.83
CA THR A 131 4.59 -3.53 -12.13
C THR A 131 4.98 -4.36 -10.91
N PRO A 132 4.15 -4.43 -9.84
CA PRO A 132 4.42 -5.29 -8.70
C PRO A 132 4.69 -6.76 -9.07
N LEU A 133 4.02 -7.27 -10.10
CA LEU A 133 4.21 -8.64 -10.57
C LEU A 133 5.57 -8.83 -11.24
N GLU A 134 5.98 -7.90 -12.12
CA GLU A 134 7.29 -7.93 -12.77
C GLU A 134 8.42 -7.87 -11.74
N LEU A 135 8.31 -6.95 -10.77
CA LEU A 135 9.32 -6.80 -9.72
C LEU A 135 9.43 -8.07 -8.87
N LYS A 136 8.32 -8.68 -8.46
CA LYS A 136 8.33 -9.95 -7.72
C LYS A 136 8.97 -11.08 -8.55
N ASN A 137 8.59 -11.22 -9.80
CA ASN A 137 9.16 -12.26 -10.66
C ASN A 137 10.66 -12.09 -10.92
N THR A 138 11.13 -10.83 -10.97
CA THR A 138 12.53 -10.51 -11.25
C THR A 138 13.44 -10.68 -10.02
N PHE A 139 12.96 -10.28 -8.85
CA PHE A 139 13.82 -10.10 -7.68
C PHE A 139 13.61 -11.11 -6.55
N THR A 140 12.50 -11.89 -6.53
CA THR A 140 12.20 -12.73 -5.35
C THR A 140 12.06 -14.22 -5.61
N GLY A 141 11.48 -14.64 -6.71
CA GLY A 141 11.04 -16.02 -6.89
C GLY A 141 9.79 -16.37 -6.07
N ASP A 142 9.54 -17.67 -5.90
CA ASP A 142 8.45 -18.23 -5.10
C ASP A 142 9.00 -18.89 -3.82
N PHE A 143 8.14 -19.12 -2.85
CA PHE A 143 8.50 -19.76 -1.59
C PHE A 143 7.55 -20.92 -1.29
N ILE A 144 8.09 -21.99 -0.73
CA ILE A 144 7.31 -23.09 -0.16
C ILE A 144 7.51 -23.06 1.36
N THR A 145 6.44 -22.84 2.10
CA THR A 145 6.44 -22.99 3.55
C THR A 145 6.02 -24.41 3.89
N LEU A 146 6.88 -25.17 4.59
CA LEU A 146 6.60 -26.52 5.03
C LEU A 146 6.42 -26.53 6.53
N TYR A 147 5.32 -27.12 6.98
CA TYR A 147 4.98 -27.29 8.39
C TYR A 147 5.28 -28.70 8.85
N ASN A 148 5.56 -28.86 10.16
CA ASN A 148 5.77 -30.15 10.81
C ASN A 148 6.87 -31.04 10.19
N VAL A 149 7.89 -30.44 9.58
CA VAL A 149 9.05 -31.13 8.97
C VAL A 149 10.29 -30.93 9.81
N ARG A 150 11.26 -31.86 9.70
CA ARG A 150 12.53 -31.80 10.42
C ARG A 150 13.59 -31.12 9.57
N SER A 151 14.63 -30.60 10.24
CA SER A 151 15.72 -29.88 9.58
C SER A 151 16.49 -30.73 8.56
N ASP A 152 16.73 -32.01 8.89
CA ASP A 152 17.41 -32.95 8.00
C ASP A 152 16.61 -33.23 6.71
N GLU A 153 15.30 -33.24 6.79
CA GLU A 153 14.40 -33.40 5.64
C GLU A 153 14.44 -32.18 4.70
N ILE A 154 14.54 -30.97 5.26
CA ILE A 154 14.66 -29.73 4.48
C ILE A 154 16.02 -29.65 3.76
N GLU A 155 17.10 -30.03 4.43
CA GLU A 155 18.45 -30.04 3.86
C GLU A 155 18.54 -30.95 2.62
N MET A 156 17.78 -32.06 2.59
CA MET A 156 17.71 -32.98 1.45
C MET A 156 17.16 -32.29 0.16
N LEU A 157 16.40 -31.20 0.28
CA LEU A 157 15.88 -30.48 -0.87
C LEU A 157 16.99 -29.75 -1.65
N GLY A 158 18.14 -29.45 -1.02
CA GLY A 158 19.26 -28.76 -1.65
C GLY A 158 18.92 -27.35 -2.14
N LYS A 159 17.93 -26.70 -1.54
CA LYS A 159 17.47 -25.35 -1.86
C LYS A 159 17.75 -24.42 -0.68
N PRO A 160 17.95 -23.11 -0.92
CA PRO A 160 18.03 -22.13 0.15
C PRO A 160 16.75 -22.14 0.99
N TYR A 161 16.91 -22.12 2.31
CA TYR A 161 15.78 -22.09 3.23
C TYR A 161 16.06 -21.23 4.46
N GLU A 162 14.99 -20.75 5.09
CA GLU A 162 15.04 -20.10 6.38
C GLU A 162 14.10 -20.84 7.38
N LYS A 163 14.50 -20.88 8.64
CA LYS A 163 13.66 -21.38 9.71
C LYS A 163 12.79 -20.23 10.21
N ILE A 164 11.49 -20.44 10.21
CA ILE A 164 10.50 -19.52 10.77
C ILE A 164 9.79 -20.20 11.95
N PRO A 165 8.99 -19.51 12.76
CA PRO A 165 8.22 -20.14 13.83
C PRO A 165 7.38 -21.31 13.29
N ASP A 166 7.61 -22.50 13.85
CA ASP A 166 6.90 -23.76 13.55
C ASP A 166 6.95 -24.25 12.09
N ALA A 167 7.85 -23.70 11.25
CA ALA A 167 7.96 -24.07 9.84
C ALA A 167 9.34 -23.80 9.24
N TYR A 168 9.53 -24.23 7.99
CA TYR A 168 10.66 -23.87 7.14
C TYR A 168 10.14 -23.23 5.85
N ARG A 169 10.74 -22.13 5.44
CA ARG A 169 10.44 -21.42 4.20
C ARG A 169 11.55 -21.67 3.20
N VAL A 170 11.25 -22.42 2.15
CA VAL A 170 12.20 -22.82 1.11
C VAL A 170 12.04 -21.89 -0.09
N SER A 171 13.13 -21.32 -0.58
CA SER A 171 13.13 -20.46 -1.77
C SER A 171 13.23 -21.30 -3.03
N VAL A 172 12.40 -21.01 -4.02
CA VAL A 172 12.38 -21.63 -5.35
C VAL A 172 12.29 -20.56 -6.43
N GLU A 173 12.72 -20.89 -7.63
CA GLU A 173 12.80 -19.93 -8.74
C GLU A 173 11.42 -19.47 -9.22
N ASN A 174 10.47 -20.40 -9.25
CA ASN A 174 9.10 -20.14 -9.70
C ASN A 174 8.15 -21.29 -9.26
N THR A 175 6.86 -21.15 -9.55
CA THR A 175 5.84 -22.14 -9.18
C THR A 175 6.07 -23.50 -9.86
N GLU A 176 6.65 -23.54 -11.06
CA GLU A 176 7.00 -24.78 -11.75
C GLU A 176 8.07 -25.54 -10.96
N ALA A 177 9.14 -24.86 -10.52
CA ALA A 177 10.16 -25.44 -9.68
C ALA A 177 9.59 -25.95 -8.34
N ALA A 178 8.64 -25.23 -7.74
CA ALA A 178 7.92 -25.69 -6.57
C ALA A 178 7.17 -26.98 -6.83
N THR A 179 6.41 -27.05 -7.92
CA THR A 179 5.64 -28.23 -8.33
C THR A 179 6.56 -29.44 -8.57
N ASN A 180 7.70 -29.23 -9.21
CA ASN A 180 8.67 -30.29 -9.47
C ASN A 180 9.26 -30.86 -8.15
N LEU A 181 9.49 -30.02 -7.14
CA LEU A 181 9.92 -30.49 -5.82
C LEU A 181 8.84 -31.33 -5.13
N ILE A 182 7.58 -30.89 -5.17
CA ILE A 182 6.45 -31.61 -4.57
C ILE A 182 6.29 -32.99 -5.22
N VAL A 183 6.36 -33.06 -6.55
CA VAL A 183 6.27 -34.34 -7.27
C VAL A 183 7.44 -35.26 -6.95
N LYS A 184 8.64 -34.71 -6.74
CA LYS A 184 9.86 -35.48 -6.45
C LYS A 184 9.87 -36.02 -5.00
N TYR A 185 9.29 -35.30 -4.06
CA TYR A 185 9.34 -35.64 -2.61
C TYR A 185 7.95 -35.61 -1.98
N PRO A 186 6.95 -36.40 -2.50
CA PRO A 186 5.55 -36.26 -2.09
C PRO A 186 5.33 -36.46 -0.59
N ASP A 187 6.12 -37.34 0.06
CA ASP A 187 5.99 -37.65 1.50
C ASP A 187 6.39 -36.48 2.39
N LEU A 188 7.21 -35.56 1.88
CA LEU A 188 7.66 -34.37 2.61
C LEU A 188 6.63 -33.23 2.52
N PHE A 189 5.91 -33.14 1.41
CA PHE A 189 4.95 -32.08 1.12
C PHE A 189 3.52 -32.46 1.52
N VAL A 190 3.33 -32.80 2.80
CA VAL A 190 2.01 -33.17 3.34
C VAL A 190 1.25 -31.94 3.84
N ASP A 191 1.95 -31.03 4.52
CA ASP A 191 1.39 -29.77 5.03
C ASP A 191 2.27 -28.61 4.58
N TYR A 192 1.82 -27.89 3.56
CA TYR A 192 2.62 -26.84 2.93
C TYR A 192 1.77 -25.76 2.29
N GLU A 193 2.39 -24.60 2.07
CA GLU A 193 1.84 -23.47 1.35
C GLU A 193 2.84 -22.98 0.30
N ILE A 194 2.35 -22.68 -0.92
CA ILE A 194 3.16 -22.01 -1.94
C ILE A 194 2.74 -20.55 -1.98
N THR A 195 3.70 -19.66 -1.79
CA THR A 195 3.49 -18.20 -1.86
C THR A 195 4.45 -17.56 -2.85
N LYS A 196 3.96 -16.59 -3.60
CA LYS A 196 4.85 -15.70 -4.36
C LYS A 196 5.56 -14.74 -3.43
N GLY A 197 6.72 -14.28 -3.84
CA GLY A 197 7.46 -13.24 -3.14
C GLY A 197 6.60 -12.01 -2.89
N LYS A 198 6.81 -11.36 -1.76
CA LYS A 198 6.13 -10.11 -1.38
C LYS A 198 6.95 -8.91 -1.84
N MET A 199 6.35 -7.73 -1.83
CA MET A 199 7.08 -6.49 -2.12
C MET A 199 8.17 -6.18 -1.08
N ASP A 200 8.02 -6.67 0.16
CA ASP A 200 9.08 -6.63 1.18
C ASP A 200 10.34 -7.38 0.73
N ASP A 201 10.16 -8.58 0.17
CA ASP A 201 11.26 -9.40 -0.35
C ASP A 201 11.94 -8.69 -1.55
N VAL A 202 11.14 -8.05 -2.43
CA VAL A 202 11.66 -7.23 -3.55
C VAL A 202 12.52 -6.08 -3.02
N PHE A 203 11.97 -5.31 -2.07
CA PHE A 203 12.68 -4.16 -1.51
C PHE A 203 14.01 -4.58 -0.86
N LEU A 204 14.00 -5.67 -0.10
CA LEU A 204 15.20 -6.22 0.52
C LEU A 204 16.22 -6.68 -0.53
N ALA A 205 15.78 -7.36 -1.58
CA ALA A 205 16.67 -7.84 -2.65
C ALA A 205 17.32 -6.70 -3.43
N VAL A 206 16.54 -5.63 -3.71
CA VAL A 206 17.00 -4.48 -4.50
C VAL A 206 17.91 -3.54 -3.71
N THR A 207 17.59 -3.28 -2.43
CA THR A 207 18.31 -2.29 -1.62
C THR A 207 19.32 -2.89 -0.65
N GLY A 208 19.24 -4.19 -0.35
CA GLY A 208 20.04 -4.85 0.68
C GLY A 208 19.69 -4.41 2.12
N LYS A 209 18.63 -3.63 2.29
CA LYS A 209 18.24 -3.03 3.59
C LYS A 209 16.96 -3.67 4.10
N LYS A 210 16.95 -4.09 5.37
CA LYS A 210 15.72 -4.47 6.06
C LYS A 210 14.84 -3.24 6.25
N LEU A 211 13.52 -3.38 6.03
CA LEU A 211 12.55 -2.34 6.31
C LEU A 211 12.59 -1.99 7.80
N THR A 212 13.00 -0.77 8.13
CA THR A 212 12.94 -0.24 9.48
C THR A 212 11.55 0.35 9.70
N GLY A 213 10.56 -0.49 10.05
CA GLY A 213 9.21 0.04 10.22
C GLY A 213 8.11 -0.98 10.48
N GLY A 214 8.41 -2.04 11.20
CA GLY A 214 7.39 -2.94 11.71
C GLY A 214 7.82 -3.42 13.09
N GLU A 215 7.05 -2.99 14.10
CA GLU A 215 7.09 -3.41 15.50
C GLU A 215 7.87 -2.53 16.48
N LYS A 216 7.10 -1.72 17.19
CA LYS A 216 7.13 -1.66 18.66
C LYS A 216 5.75 -1.97 19.19
#